data_386146b58660ae36a85b36ad6f71dfec
#
_entry.id   386146b58660ae36a85b36ad6f71dfec
#
_cell.length_a   1.000
_cell.length_b   1.000
_cell.length_c   1.000
_cell.angle_alpha   90.00
_cell.angle_beta   90.00
_cell.angle_gamma   90.00
#
_symmetry.space_group_name_H-M   'P 1'
#
loop_
_entity.id
_entity.type
_entity.pdbx_description
1 polymer ?
#
loop_
_entity_poly.entity_id
_entity_poly.type
_entity_poly.pdbx_seq_one_letter_code
_entity_poly.pdbx_strand_id
1 'polypeptide(L)'
;MRGRRTGRGWTGPEYRISVTFRVPLEFALAWCTDYTPQDASLEGESYERKVIERTPHRVIFEDLEETEAGWVWSRDIVTLHPPNRWHMDGVGNRLDVTADYVLSPLPDGRTRLDLRWSRRPKMPDATKLTKAEREASTTRAWKRFAAAMERDYRRSPRAERHGTK
;
A
#
# COMPACT_ATOMS: atom_id res chain seq x y z
N MET A 1 6.08 -1.27 30.10
CA MET A 1 6.10 -1.03 28.63
C MET A 1 4.86 -0.27 28.23
N ARG A 2 5.00 0.99 27.86
CA ARG A 2 3.86 1.79 27.41
C ARG A 2 3.66 1.49 25.91
N GLY A 3 2.63 0.71 25.59
CA GLY A 3 2.19 0.51 24.20
C GLY A 3 1.84 1.87 23.60
N ARG A 4 2.50 2.22 22.48
CA ARG A 4 2.11 3.38 21.69
C ARG A 4 0.67 3.15 21.22
N ARG A 5 -0.25 3.99 21.66
CA ARG A 5 -1.60 4.07 21.11
C ARG A 5 -1.46 4.41 19.64
N THR A 6 -1.77 3.45 18.76
CA THR A 6 -2.09 3.75 17.38
C THR A 6 -3.31 4.69 17.42
N GLY A 7 -3.25 5.80 16.70
CA GLY A 7 -4.17 6.90 16.89
C GLY A 7 -5.59 6.65 16.42
N ARG A 8 -6.34 5.80 17.06
CA ARG A 8 -7.80 5.65 17.05
C ARG A 8 -8.31 4.51 17.94
N GLY A 9 -7.62 4.11 19.00
CA GLY A 9 -8.20 3.19 19.98
C GLY A 9 -8.63 1.81 19.42
N TRP A 10 -8.05 1.38 18.31
CA TRP A 10 -8.34 0.07 17.73
C TRP A 10 -7.67 -1.03 18.56
N THR A 11 -8.45 -2.02 18.94
CA THR A 11 -8.00 -3.12 19.81
C THR A 11 -7.53 -4.37 19.04
N GLY A 12 -7.57 -4.33 17.70
CA GLY A 12 -7.15 -5.44 16.85
C GLY A 12 -5.63 -5.61 16.76
N PRO A 13 -5.16 -6.73 16.19
CA PRO A 13 -3.74 -6.98 16.00
C PRO A 13 -3.13 -5.98 15.03
N GLU A 14 -1.86 -5.64 15.25
CA GLU A 14 -1.03 -4.95 14.29
C GLU A 14 -0.32 -5.99 13.42
N TYR A 15 -0.38 -5.81 12.11
CA TYR A 15 0.30 -6.62 11.10
C TYR A 15 1.55 -5.91 10.62
N ARG A 16 2.56 -6.68 10.22
CA ARG A 16 3.83 -6.14 9.70
C ARG A 16 4.38 -7.02 8.59
N ILE A 17 4.90 -6.37 7.55
CA ILE A 17 5.70 -7.03 6.52
C ILE A 17 6.87 -6.15 6.12
N SER A 18 7.85 -6.76 5.47
CA SER A 18 8.97 -6.08 4.83
C SER A 18 9.21 -6.69 3.46
N VAL A 19 9.38 -5.82 2.45
CA VAL A 19 9.62 -6.22 1.05
C VAL A 19 10.72 -5.34 0.47
N THR A 20 11.58 -5.91 -0.38
CA THR A 20 12.65 -5.20 -1.05
C THR A 20 12.35 -5.02 -2.54
N PHE A 21 12.60 -3.81 -3.05
CA PHE A 21 12.45 -3.43 -4.46
C PHE A 21 13.82 -3.19 -5.09
N ARG A 22 14.03 -3.64 -6.31
CA ARG A 22 15.25 -3.37 -7.10
C ARG A 22 15.14 -2.04 -7.85
N VAL A 23 14.75 -1.01 -7.14
CA VAL A 23 14.62 0.36 -7.65
C VAL A 23 15.11 1.36 -6.60
N PRO A 24 15.56 2.57 -6.99
CA PRO A 24 15.96 3.60 -6.03
C PRO A 24 14.76 4.18 -5.28
N LEU A 25 15.03 4.73 -4.12
CA LEU A 25 14.04 5.28 -3.18
C LEU A 25 13.04 6.26 -3.82
N GLU A 26 13.56 7.20 -4.59
CA GLU A 26 12.73 8.24 -5.21
C GLU A 26 11.72 7.66 -6.20
N PHE A 27 12.16 6.66 -6.99
CA PHE A 27 11.27 5.97 -7.90
C PHE A 27 10.22 5.12 -7.15
N ALA A 28 10.65 4.41 -6.12
CA ALA A 28 9.76 3.61 -5.29
C ALA A 28 8.67 4.47 -4.63
N LEU A 29 9.02 5.62 -4.05
CA LEU A 29 8.04 6.53 -3.45
C LEU A 29 7.01 7.01 -4.48
N ALA A 30 7.47 7.49 -5.63
CA ALA A 30 6.60 7.99 -6.68
C ALA A 30 5.66 6.91 -7.19
N TRP A 31 6.17 5.70 -7.42
CA TRP A 31 5.38 4.57 -7.91
C TRP A 31 4.36 4.07 -6.88
N CYS A 32 4.78 3.92 -5.60
CA CYS A 32 3.90 3.42 -4.53
C CYS A 32 2.78 4.40 -4.15
N THR A 33 2.96 5.69 -4.46
CA THR A 33 2.00 6.74 -4.06
C THR A 33 1.22 7.34 -5.23
N ASP A 34 1.30 6.75 -6.42
CA ASP A 34 0.57 7.23 -7.59
C ASP A 34 -0.92 6.87 -7.55
N TYR A 35 -1.30 5.77 -6.89
CA TYR A 35 -2.68 5.32 -6.68
C TYR A 35 -3.52 5.41 -7.97
N THR A 36 -3.06 4.76 -9.03
CA THR A 36 -3.73 4.76 -10.31
C THR A 36 -4.88 3.75 -10.36
N PRO A 37 -5.86 3.91 -11.27
CA PRO A 37 -6.91 2.91 -11.49
C PRO A 37 -6.38 1.52 -11.88
N GLN A 38 -5.17 1.43 -12.41
CA GLN A 38 -4.52 0.17 -12.80
C GLN A 38 -4.11 -0.70 -11.62
N ASP A 39 -4.06 -0.15 -10.42
CA ASP A 39 -3.70 -0.90 -9.19
C ASP A 39 -4.61 -2.11 -8.97
N ALA A 40 -5.90 -2.01 -9.30
CA ALA A 40 -6.85 -3.10 -9.17
C ALA A 40 -6.38 -4.37 -9.90
N SER A 41 -5.90 -4.25 -11.13
CA SER A 41 -5.42 -5.40 -11.90
C SER A 41 -4.13 -5.99 -11.34
N LEU A 42 -3.27 -5.17 -10.73
CA LEU A 42 -2.06 -5.64 -10.05
C LEU A 42 -2.39 -6.42 -8.77
N GLU A 43 -3.44 -6.04 -8.08
CA GLU A 43 -3.94 -6.75 -6.90
C GLU A 43 -4.74 -8.02 -7.26
N GLY A 44 -5.15 -8.18 -8.52
CA GLY A 44 -6.04 -9.23 -8.96
C GLY A 44 -7.49 -8.98 -8.54
N GLU A 45 -7.84 -7.72 -8.37
CA GLU A 45 -9.14 -7.21 -7.95
C GLU A 45 -9.86 -6.51 -9.11
N SER A 46 -11.15 -6.23 -8.93
CA SER A 46 -12.02 -5.61 -9.95
C SER A 46 -12.67 -4.31 -9.49
N TYR A 47 -12.12 -3.67 -8.47
CA TYR A 47 -12.64 -2.38 -8.03
C TYR A 47 -12.36 -1.26 -9.04
N GLU A 48 -13.28 -0.30 -9.10
CA GLU A 48 -13.11 0.95 -9.82
C GLU A 48 -12.61 2.03 -8.88
N ARG A 49 -11.48 2.66 -9.22
CA ARG A 49 -10.89 3.74 -8.44
C ARG A 49 -11.18 5.10 -9.02
N LYS A 50 -11.67 6.00 -8.16
CA LYS A 50 -11.81 7.42 -8.47
C LYS A 50 -10.91 8.24 -7.55
N VAL A 51 -9.95 8.95 -8.12
CA VAL A 51 -9.13 9.92 -7.38
C VAL A 51 -9.95 11.20 -7.18
N ILE A 52 -10.19 11.56 -5.91
CA ILE A 52 -10.97 12.73 -5.49
C ILE A 52 -10.08 13.96 -5.38
N GLU A 53 -8.88 13.79 -4.81
CA GLU A 53 -7.93 14.87 -4.57
C GLU A 53 -6.49 14.35 -4.75
N ARG A 54 -5.65 15.19 -5.33
CA ARG A 54 -4.22 14.95 -5.41
C ARG A 54 -3.47 16.24 -5.22
N THR A 55 -2.68 16.30 -4.15
CA THR A 55 -1.75 17.39 -3.84
C THR A 55 -0.36 16.83 -3.56
N PRO A 56 0.70 17.65 -3.42
CA PRO A 56 2.02 17.16 -3.01
C PRO A 56 2.06 16.45 -1.65
N HIS A 57 1.04 16.64 -0.82
CA HIS A 57 1.01 16.13 0.55
C HIS A 57 -0.14 15.15 0.81
N ARG A 58 -1.10 15.01 -0.11
CA ARG A 58 -2.29 14.19 0.12
C ARG A 58 -2.85 13.62 -1.17
N VAL A 59 -3.28 12.36 -1.08
CA VAL A 59 -4.11 11.73 -2.11
C VAL A 59 -5.37 11.20 -1.42
N ILE A 60 -6.54 11.50 -1.99
CA ILE A 60 -7.81 10.93 -1.56
C ILE A 60 -8.42 10.21 -2.75
N PHE A 61 -8.81 8.96 -2.55
CA PHE A 61 -9.50 8.18 -3.58
C PHE A 61 -10.61 7.33 -2.99
N GLU A 62 -11.52 6.92 -3.84
CA GLU A 62 -12.59 5.97 -3.54
C GLU A 62 -12.46 4.75 -4.43
N ASP A 63 -12.63 3.59 -3.84
CA ASP A 63 -12.72 2.31 -4.53
C ASP A 63 -14.14 1.76 -4.39
N LEU A 64 -14.70 1.27 -5.50
CA LEU A 64 -16.03 0.69 -5.55
C LEU A 64 -15.98 -0.62 -6.34
N GLU A 65 -16.54 -1.67 -5.75
CA GLU A 65 -16.60 -3.00 -6.37
C GLU A 65 -17.98 -3.62 -6.16
N GLU A 66 -18.55 -4.18 -7.23
CA GLU A 66 -19.73 -5.03 -7.13
C GLU A 66 -19.29 -6.47 -6.90
N THR A 67 -19.77 -7.09 -5.83
CA THR A 67 -19.51 -8.48 -5.49
C THR A 67 -20.83 -9.27 -5.40
N GLU A 68 -20.75 -10.59 -5.40
CA GLU A 68 -21.95 -11.44 -5.19
C GLU A 68 -22.66 -11.12 -3.86
N ALA A 69 -21.93 -10.65 -2.85
CA ALA A 69 -22.45 -10.24 -1.57
C ALA A 69 -22.87 -8.75 -1.49
N GLY A 70 -22.92 -8.06 -2.63
CA GLY A 70 -23.28 -6.65 -2.75
C GLY A 70 -22.08 -5.73 -2.96
N TRP A 71 -22.31 -4.42 -2.84
CA TRP A 71 -21.30 -3.41 -3.06
C TRP A 71 -20.28 -3.35 -1.93
N VAL A 72 -19.01 -3.25 -2.30
CA VAL A 72 -17.90 -2.93 -1.41
C VAL A 72 -17.38 -1.54 -1.77
N TRP A 73 -17.31 -0.68 -0.80
CA TRP A 73 -16.87 0.70 -0.98
C TRP A 73 -15.85 1.08 0.08
N SER A 74 -14.84 1.85 -0.31
CA SER A 74 -13.92 2.51 0.61
C SER A 74 -13.57 3.92 0.15
N ARG A 75 -13.23 4.76 1.10
CA ARG A 75 -12.53 6.03 0.89
C ARG A 75 -11.22 5.99 1.64
N ASP A 76 -10.14 6.25 0.94
CA ASP A 76 -8.79 6.20 1.46
C ASP A 76 -8.17 7.59 1.42
N ILE A 77 -7.64 8.02 2.56
CA ILE A 77 -6.94 9.29 2.74
C ILE A 77 -5.48 8.96 2.97
N VAL A 78 -4.64 9.31 1.99
CA VAL A 78 -3.20 9.09 2.04
C VAL A 78 -2.52 10.41 2.34
N THR A 79 -1.75 10.46 3.43
CA THR A 79 -0.93 11.60 3.80
C THR A 79 0.52 11.29 3.44
N LEU A 80 1.11 12.09 2.56
CA LEU A 80 2.47 11.93 2.05
C LEU A 80 3.45 12.66 2.96
N HIS A 81 4.53 11.97 3.34
CA HIS A 81 5.65 12.52 4.10
C HIS A 81 6.95 12.24 3.35
N PRO A 82 7.23 12.97 2.25
CA PRO A 82 8.47 12.81 1.52
C PRO A 82 9.69 13.02 2.44
N PRO A 83 10.82 12.39 2.14
CA PRO A 83 11.13 11.63 0.92
C PRO A 83 10.79 10.15 0.97
N ASN A 84 10.28 9.60 2.10
CA ASN A 84 10.32 8.15 2.28
C ASN A 84 9.18 7.56 3.10
N ARG A 85 8.12 8.32 3.41
CA ARG A 85 7.01 7.79 4.23
C ARG A 85 5.66 8.26 3.72
N TRP A 86 4.64 7.48 3.98
CA TRP A 86 3.25 7.90 3.88
C TRP A 86 2.38 7.10 4.84
N HIS A 87 1.24 7.67 5.14
CA HIS A 87 0.23 7.09 6.01
C HIS A 87 -1.10 7.01 5.26
N MET A 88 -1.87 5.95 5.50
CA MET A 88 -3.20 5.77 4.91
C MET A 88 -4.23 5.49 5.99
N ASP A 89 -5.33 6.23 5.94
CA ASP A 89 -6.55 5.94 6.68
C ASP A 89 -7.66 5.61 5.68
N GLY A 90 -8.13 4.37 5.71
CA GLY A 90 -9.23 3.88 4.89
C GLY A 90 -10.49 3.66 5.71
N VAL A 91 -11.61 4.16 5.21
CA VAL A 91 -12.96 3.95 5.78
C VAL A 91 -13.82 3.31 4.70
N GLY A 92 -14.44 2.18 5.03
CA GLY A 92 -15.30 1.45 4.10
C GLY A 92 -16.56 0.93 4.74
N ASN A 93 -17.47 0.43 3.92
CA ASN A 93 -18.69 -0.19 4.44
C ASN A 93 -18.45 -1.57 5.07
N ARG A 94 -17.34 -2.23 4.76
CA ARG A 94 -16.99 -3.55 5.31
C ARG A 94 -15.80 -3.53 6.24
N LEU A 95 -14.89 -2.57 6.06
CA LEU A 95 -13.60 -2.57 6.71
C LEU A 95 -13.07 -1.15 6.83
N ASP A 96 -12.53 -0.82 8.01
CA ASP A 96 -11.62 0.33 8.16
C ASP A 96 -10.18 -0.19 8.27
N VAL A 97 -9.24 0.55 7.70
CA VAL A 97 -7.80 0.23 7.72
C VAL A 97 -7.02 1.48 8.09
N THR A 98 -5.95 1.31 8.86
CA THR A 98 -4.91 2.34 9.03
C THR A 98 -3.57 1.70 8.75
N ALA A 99 -2.70 2.38 8.00
CA ALA A 99 -1.42 1.83 7.56
C ALA A 99 -0.32 2.88 7.55
N ASP A 100 0.87 2.47 7.98
CA ASP A 100 2.10 3.24 7.90
C ASP A 100 3.10 2.56 6.98
N TYR A 101 3.67 3.30 6.06
CA TYR A 101 4.64 2.87 5.07
C TYR A 101 5.93 3.64 5.24
N VAL A 102 7.05 2.92 5.33
CA VAL A 102 8.39 3.52 5.42
C VAL A 102 9.30 2.86 4.38
N LEU A 103 9.92 3.68 3.54
CA LEU A 103 10.95 3.25 2.61
C LEU A 103 12.32 3.56 3.17
N SER A 104 13.25 2.63 3.03
CA SER A 104 14.65 2.80 3.44
C SER A 104 15.57 2.43 2.27
N PRO A 105 16.52 3.31 1.89
CA PRO A 105 17.49 2.98 0.87
C PRO A 105 18.45 1.90 1.38
N LEU A 106 18.80 0.95 0.52
CA LEU A 106 19.80 -0.08 0.77
C LEU A 106 21.10 0.26 0.04
N PRO A 107 22.28 -0.26 0.50
CA PRO A 107 23.59 0.15 -0.03
C PRO A 107 23.78 -0.07 -1.53
N ASP A 108 23.08 -1.01 -2.14
CA ASP A 108 23.22 -1.39 -3.56
C ASP A 108 22.18 -0.73 -4.49
N GLY A 109 21.56 0.36 -4.05
CA GLY A 109 20.54 1.09 -4.82
C GLY A 109 19.16 0.47 -4.79
N ARG A 110 18.95 -0.59 -3.99
CA ARG A 110 17.62 -1.15 -3.71
C ARG A 110 16.91 -0.33 -2.64
N THR A 111 15.63 -0.58 -2.48
CA THR A 111 14.79 0.06 -1.47
C THR A 111 14.02 -1.00 -0.69
N ARG A 112 13.99 -0.88 0.63
CA ARG A 112 13.15 -1.71 1.49
C ARG A 112 11.89 -0.94 1.89
N LEU A 113 10.75 -1.59 1.74
CA LEU A 113 9.49 -1.16 2.33
C LEU A 113 9.26 -1.90 3.66
N ASP A 114 9.00 -1.16 4.71
CA ASP A 114 8.42 -1.66 5.95
C ASP A 114 6.98 -1.14 6.06
N LEU A 115 6.02 -2.06 6.06
CA LEU A 115 4.60 -1.79 6.15
C LEU A 115 4.05 -2.29 7.48
N ARG A 116 3.30 -1.45 8.15
CA ARG A 116 2.59 -1.74 9.39
C ARG A 116 1.15 -1.30 9.25
N TRP A 117 0.19 -2.18 9.56
CA TRP A 117 -1.22 -1.82 9.45
C TRP A 117 -2.07 -2.51 10.51
N SER A 118 -3.23 -1.92 10.75
CA SER A 118 -4.31 -2.47 11.55
C SER A 118 -5.61 -2.38 10.77
N ARG A 119 -6.55 -3.26 11.07
CA ARG A 119 -7.85 -3.31 10.41
C ARG A 119 -8.97 -3.45 11.43
N ARG A 120 -10.13 -2.89 11.12
CA ARG A 120 -11.36 -3.00 11.89
C ARG A 120 -12.49 -3.47 10.97
N PRO A 121 -12.76 -4.78 10.93
CA PRO A 121 -13.91 -5.32 10.20
C PRO A 121 -15.22 -4.77 10.79
N LYS A 122 -16.15 -4.40 9.92
CA LYS A 122 -17.53 -3.96 10.28
C LYS A 122 -18.56 -5.08 10.06
N MET A 123 -18.12 -6.14 9.39
CA MET A 123 -18.90 -7.35 9.12
C MET A 123 -18.03 -8.57 9.42
N PRO A 124 -18.63 -9.75 9.68
CA PRO A 124 -17.87 -10.97 9.83
C PRO A 124 -16.99 -11.21 8.60
N ASP A 125 -15.69 -11.43 8.82
CA ASP A 125 -14.76 -11.83 7.75
C ASP A 125 -15.17 -13.22 7.23
N ALA A 126 -15.42 -13.33 5.94
CA ALA A 126 -15.71 -14.61 5.28
C ALA A 126 -14.49 -15.54 5.34
N THR A 127 -13.28 -14.98 5.38
CA THR A 127 -12.00 -15.68 5.54
C THR A 127 -11.39 -15.37 6.89
N LYS A 128 -11.40 -16.34 7.81
CA LYS A 128 -10.71 -16.23 9.11
C LYS A 128 -9.24 -16.54 8.95
N LEU A 129 -8.46 -15.57 8.44
CA LEU A 129 -7.02 -15.69 8.35
C LEU A 129 -6.36 -15.43 9.70
N THR A 130 -5.37 -16.25 10.05
CA THR A 130 -4.45 -15.97 11.15
C THR A 130 -3.61 -14.72 10.84
N LYS A 131 -2.95 -14.17 11.85
CA LYS A 131 -2.02 -13.06 11.66
C LYS A 131 -0.94 -13.41 10.63
N ALA A 132 -0.30 -14.57 10.78
CA ALA A 132 0.74 -15.04 9.86
C ALA A 132 0.25 -15.24 8.43
N GLU A 133 -0.93 -15.80 8.25
CA GLU A 133 -1.55 -15.98 6.92
C GLU A 133 -1.88 -14.65 6.25
N ARG A 134 -2.35 -13.66 7.01
CA ARG A 134 -2.63 -12.33 6.50
C ARG A 134 -1.36 -11.60 6.09
N GLU A 135 -0.32 -11.64 6.92
CA GLU A 135 0.99 -11.07 6.58
C GLU A 135 1.61 -11.75 5.35
N ALA A 136 1.50 -13.07 5.24
CA ALA A 136 1.97 -13.82 4.07
C ALA A 136 1.20 -13.43 2.79
N SER A 137 -0.13 -13.28 2.87
CA SER A 137 -0.97 -12.84 1.75
C SER A 137 -0.59 -11.43 1.29
N THR A 138 -0.41 -10.51 2.22
CA THR A 138 0.02 -9.13 1.92
C THR A 138 1.43 -9.10 1.33
N THR A 139 2.35 -9.94 1.82
CA THR A 139 3.70 -10.07 1.24
C THR A 139 3.63 -10.53 -0.21
N ARG A 140 2.76 -11.50 -0.55
CA ARG A 140 2.59 -11.96 -1.94
C ARG A 140 2.06 -10.84 -2.85
N ALA A 141 1.12 -10.04 -2.37
CA ALA A 141 0.60 -8.89 -3.11
C ALA A 141 1.71 -7.86 -3.37
N TRP A 142 2.51 -7.52 -2.36
CA TRP A 142 3.63 -6.59 -2.50
C TRP A 142 4.77 -7.11 -3.39
N LYS A 143 4.98 -8.42 -3.45
CA LYS A 143 5.90 -9.01 -4.44
C LYS A 143 5.42 -8.84 -5.89
N ARG A 144 4.09 -8.88 -6.12
CA ARG A 144 3.54 -8.55 -7.45
C ARG A 144 3.75 -7.07 -7.79
N PHE A 145 3.52 -6.17 -6.83
CA PHE A 145 3.82 -4.74 -6.98
C PHE A 145 5.31 -4.50 -7.26
N ALA A 146 6.19 -5.16 -6.53
CA ALA A 146 7.63 -5.07 -6.74
C ALA A 146 8.02 -5.46 -8.18
N ALA A 147 7.49 -6.56 -8.69
CA ALA A 147 7.75 -7.01 -10.06
C ALA A 147 7.26 -5.99 -11.11
N ALA A 148 6.07 -5.41 -10.91
CA ALA A 148 5.53 -4.37 -11.79
C ALA A 148 6.36 -3.08 -11.73
N MET A 149 6.71 -2.63 -10.53
CA MET A 149 7.54 -1.45 -10.30
C MET A 149 8.93 -1.58 -10.97
N GLU A 150 9.56 -2.74 -10.82
CA GLU A 150 10.87 -3.03 -11.41
C GLU A 150 10.81 -3.06 -12.94
N ARG A 151 9.70 -3.56 -13.54
CA ARG A 151 9.48 -3.48 -15.00
C ARG A 151 9.36 -2.04 -15.47
N ASP A 152 8.58 -1.23 -14.75
CA ASP A 152 8.35 0.17 -15.09
C ASP A 152 9.65 0.98 -14.96
N TYR A 153 10.43 0.70 -13.92
CA TYR A 153 11.74 1.34 -13.74
C TYR A 153 12.68 1.03 -14.89
N ARG A 154 12.80 -0.23 -15.31
CA ARG A 154 13.65 -0.62 -16.44
C ARG A 154 13.27 0.04 -17.77
N ARG A 155 12.00 0.40 -17.93
CA ARG A 155 11.46 1.10 -19.12
C ARG A 155 11.52 2.63 -19.00
N SER A 156 11.94 3.15 -17.85
CA SER A 156 11.97 4.59 -17.60
C SER A 156 13.27 5.21 -18.15
N PRO A 157 13.25 6.48 -18.62
CA PRO A 157 14.44 7.21 -19.05
C PRO A 157 15.51 7.38 -17.95
N ARG A 158 15.12 7.23 -16.67
CA ARG A 158 16.04 7.30 -15.52
C ARG A 158 16.92 6.05 -15.39
N ALA A 159 16.44 4.87 -15.81
CA ALA A 159 17.24 3.65 -15.81
C ALA A 159 18.42 3.73 -16.79
N GLU A 160 18.22 4.38 -17.93
CA GLU A 160 19.26 4.56 -18.96
C GLU A 160 20.44 5.40 -18.48
N ARG A 161 20.25 6.35 -17.56
CA ARG A 161 21.31 7.21 -17.01
C ARG A 161 22.21 6.51 -15.99
N HIS A 162 21.83 5.36 -15.46
CA HIS A 162 22.57 4.62 -14.45
C HIS A 162 23.23 3.35 -15.01
N GLY A 163 22.97 3.01 -16.27
CA GLY A 163 23.51 1.83 -16.95
C GLY A 163 24.81 2.04 -17.74
N THR A 164 25.34 3.27 -17.75
CA THR A 164 26.58 3.60 -18.48
C THR A 164 27.69 3.95 -17.48
N LYS A 165 28.26 2.92 -16.86
CA LYS A 165 29.63 2.96 -16.29
C LYS A 165 30.25 1.60 -16.46
#